data_8b4d3b583eeb4e44f2ceba79391c4a87
#
_entry.id   8b4d3b583eeb4e44f2ceba79391c4a87
#
_cell.length_a   1.000
_cell.length_b   1.000
_cell.length_c   1.000
_cell.angle_alpha   90.00
_cell.angle_beta   90.00
_cell.angle_gamma   90.00
#
_symmetry.space_group_name_H-M   'P 1'
#
loop_
_entity.id
_entity.type
_entity.pdbx_description
1 polymer ?
#
loop_
_entity_poly.entity_id
_entity_poly.type
_entity_poly.pdbx_seq_one_letter_code
_entity_poly.pdbx_strand_id
1 'polypeptide(L)'
;MPQFESFEEFWPFYVGEHKDPLNRALHYAGTSMAIGTVVVAAVTANPAWLLLTPVVGYAPAWIGHFVIEGNRPATFKHPLWSLRGDIKMLALALAGQMQAEVDRVCAAAHPTAAAASTRAPTATPTARATA
;
A
#
# COMPACT_ATOMS: atom_id res chain seq x y z
N MET A 1 4.91 13.98 -2.62
CA MET A 1 3.85 12.96 -2.43
C MET A 1 2.55 13.51 -2.98
N PRO A 2 1.79 12.71 -3.74
CA PRO A 2 0.49 13.11 -4.27
C PRO A 2 -0.52 13.43 -3.17
N GLN A 3 -1.55 14.18 -3.52
CA GLN A 3 -2.75 14.38 -2.70
C GLN A 3 -3.79 13.35 -3.12
N PHE A 4 -4.52 12.79 -2.17
CA PHE A 4 -5.57 11.81 -2.41
C PHE A 4 -6.85 12.27 -1.70
N GLU A 5 -7.99 12.01 -2.32
CA GLU A 5 -9.30 12.37 -1.77
C GLU A 5 -9.95 11.21 -1.01
N SER A 6 -9.52 9.97 -1.32
CA SER A 6 -10.04 8.76 -0.71
C SER A 6 -8.95 7.73 -0.40
N PHE A 7 -9.27 6.78 0.48
CA PHE A 7 -8.38 5.65 0.75
C PHE A 7 -8.24 4.72 -0.46
N GLU A 8 -9.26 4.62 -1.27
CA GLU A 8 -9.29 3.82 -2.50
C GLU A 8 -8.27 4.35 -3.52
N GLU A 9 -8.08 5.67 -3.60
CA GLU A 9 -7.04 6.30 -4.42
C GLU A 9 -5.65 6.17 -3.79
N PHE A 10 -5.57 6.30 -2.47
CA PHE A 10 -4.32 6.18 -1.72
C PHE A 10 -3.76 4.75 -1.75
N TRP A 11 -4.61 3.73 -1.70
CA TRP A 11 -4.20 2.34 -1.56
C TRP A 11 -3.26 1.85 -2.67
N PRO A 12 -3.50 2.05 -3.98
CA PRO A 12 -2.56 1.67 -5.03
C PRO A 12 -1.20 2.37 -4.90
N PHE A 13 -1.19 3.64 -4.54
CA PHE A 13 0.05 4.37 -4.24
C PHE A 13 0.78 3.72 -3.07
N TYR A 14 0.08 3.45 -1.97
CA TYR A 14 0.64 2.83 -0.78
C TYR A 14 1.27 1.46 -1.08
N VAL A 15 0.58 0.60 -1.82
CA VAL A 15 1.12 -0.70 -2.28
C VAL A 15 2.34 -0.51 -3.17
N GLY A 16 2.32 0.49 -4.04
CA GLY A 16 3.45 0.85 -4.92
C GLY A 16 4.71 1.27 -4.17
N GLU A 17 4.56 1.83 -2.95
CA GLU A 17 5.66 2.20 -2.07
C GLU A 17 6.16 1.02 -1.19
N HIS A 18 5.55 -0.17 -1.30
CA HIS A 18 5.85 -1.38 -0.54
C HIS A 18 6.05 -2.60 -1.45
N LYS A 19 6.81 -2.45 -2.54
CA LYS A 19 7.05 -3.53 -3.51
C LYS A 19 7.98 -4.60 -2.98
N ASP A 20 8.98 -4.21 -2.20
CA ASP A 20 9.95 -5.15 -1.65
C ASP A 20 9.32 -6.03 -0.56
N PRO A 21 9.42 -7.36 -0.66
CA PRO A 21 8.84 -8.26 0.32
C PRO A 21 9.46 -8.13 1.72
N LEU A 22 10.73 -7.72 1.82
CA LEU A 22 11.39 -7.50 3.10
C LEU A 22 10.86 -6.22 3.77
N ASN A 23 10.63 -5.15 3.01
CA ASN A 23 9.97 -3.96 3.54
C ASN A 23 8.58 -4.32 4.08
N ARG A 24 7.77 -5.07 3.32
CA ARG A 24 6.46 -5.55 3.82
C ARG A 24 6.57 -6.39 5.09
N ALA A 25 7.56 -7.29 5.17
CA ALA A 25 7.78 -8.10 6.38
C ALA A 25 8.10 -7.24 7.61
N LEU A 26 8.88 -6.17 7.46
CA LEU A 26 9.16 -5.21 8.53
C LEU A 26 7.88 -4.46 8.96
N HIS A 27 7.00 -4.10 8.02
CA HIS A 27 5.70 -3.52 8.33
C HIS A 27 4.78 -4.51 9.06
N TYR A 28 4.76 -5.79 8.67
CA TYR A 28 3.99 -6.82 9.38
C TYR A 28 4.47 -6.99 10.82
N ALA A 29 5.78 -7.04 11.01
CA ALA A 29 6.38 -7.13 12.34
C ALA A 29 6.04 -5.89 13.18
N GLY A 30 6.25 -4.69 12.65
CA GLY A 30 5.97 -3.44 13.34
C GLY A 30 4.50 -3.30 13.72
N THR A 31 3.58 -3.54 12.77
CA THR A 31 2.13 -3.47 13.01
C THR A 31 1.68 -4.51 14.05
N SER A 32 2.20 -5.75 13.96
CA SER A 32 1.88 -6.80 14.93
C SER A 32 2.37 -6.45 16.34
N MET A 33 3.60 -5.92 16.47
CA MET A 33 4.14 -5.47 17.76
C MET A 33 3.34 -4.29 18.31
N ALA A 34 2.95 -3.33 17.48
CA ALA A 34 2.12 -2.21 17.89
C ALA A 34 0.76 -2.66 18.42
N ILE A 35 0.10 -3.58 17.73
CA ILE A 35 -1.15 -4.21 18.21
C ILE A 35 -0.89 -4.94 19.54
N GLY A 36 0.21 -5.67 19.65
CA GLY A 36 0.59 -6.38 20.87
C GLY A 36 0.75 -5.45 22.08
N THR A 37 1.39 -4.29 21.91
CA THR A 37 1.52 -3.31 23.01
C THR A 37 0.18 -2.74 23.45
N VAL A 38 -0.75 -2.51 22.53
CA VAL A 38 -2.12 -2.08 22.86
C VAL A 38 -2.87 -3.15 23.65
N VAL A 39 -2.77 -4.41 23.22
CA VAL A 39 -3.38 -5.55 23.94
C VAL A 39 -2.80 -5.69 25.35
N VAL A 40 -1.47 -5.63 25.49
CA VAL A 40 -0.81 -5.72 26.80
C VAL A 40 -1.22 -4.55 27.70
N ALA A 41 -1.32 -3.32 27.17
CA ALA A 41 -1.81 -2.17 27.92
C ALA A 41 -3.22 -2.42 28.48
N ALA A 42 -4.11 -2.97 27.66
CA ALA A 42 -5.49 -3.28 28.05
C ALA A 42 -5.56 -4.39 29.10
N VAL A 43 -4.86 -5.51 28.88
CA VAL A 43 -4.89 -6.69 29.77
C VAL A 43 -4.27 -6.38 31.15
N THR A 44 -3.18 -5.60 31.15
CA THR A 44 -2.49 -5.22 32.40
C THR A 44 -3.08 -3.97 33.06
N ALA A 45 -4.05 -3.33 32.43
CA ALA A 45 -4.58 -2.01 32.84
C ALA A 45 -3.47 -0.95 33.03
N ASN A 46 -2.36 -1.09 32.32
CA ASN A 46 -1.21 -0.20 32.44
C ASN A 46 -1.00 0.57 31.10
N PRO A 47 -1.42 1.85 31.04
CA PRO A 47 -1.32 2.66 29.83
C PRO A 47 0.13 2.98 29.43
N ALA A 48 1.12 2.76 30.30
CA ALA A 48 2.53 3.01 29.97
C ALA A 48 3.01 2.19 28.76
N TRP A 49 2.41 1.03 28.50
CA TRP A 49 2.69 0.22 27.31
C TRP A 49 2.39 0.94 26.00
N LEU A 50 1.43 1.88 25.99
CA LEU A 50 1.09 2.66 24.79
C LEU A 50 2.22 3.58 24.34
N LEU A 51 3.17 3.91 25.23
CA LEU A 51 4.35 4.71 24.87
C LEU A 51 5.31 3.94 23.95
N LEU A 52 5.28 2.60 24.00
CA LEU A 52 6.08 1.77 23.09
C LEU A 52 5.44 1.60 21.71
N THR A 53 4.12 1.75 21.60
CA THR A 53 3.38 1.50 20.36
C THR A 53 3.97 2.23 19.15
N PRO A 54 4.22 3.56 19.19
CA PRO A 54 4.81 4.25 18.04
C PRO A 54 6.25 3.78 17.74
N VAL A 55 7.03 3.46 18.77
CA VAL A 55 8.42 3.04 18.58
C VAL A 55 8.48 1.69 17.86
N VAL A 56 7.78 0.68 18.38
CA VAL A 56 7.81 -0.67 17.79
C VAL A 56 7.10 -0.73 16.45
N GLY A 57 6.11 0.14 16.21
CA GLY A 57 5.42 0.23 14.93
C GLY A 57 6.25 0.92 13.85
N TYR A 58 6.79 2.09 14.15
CA TYR A 58 7.48 2.90 13.14
C TYR A 58 8.93 2.51 12.90
N ALA A 59 9.69 2.06 13.90
CA ALA A 59 11.10 1.77 13.71
C ALA A 59 11.35 0.71 12.62
N PRO A 60 10.68 -0.47 12.61
CA PRO A 60 10.84 -1.42 11.52
C PRO A 60 10.35 -0.86 10.18
N ALA A 61 9.21 -0.16 10.16
CA ALA A 61 8.65 0.44 8.95
C ALA A 61 9.61 1.46 8.32
N TRP A 62 10.24 2.32 9.12
CA TRP A 62 11.21 3.30 8.63
C TRP A 62 12.49 2.65 8.13
N ILE A 63 12.97 1.57 8.77
CA ILE A 63 14.07 0.78 8.24
C ILE A 63 13.68 0.23 6.85
N GLY A 64 12.49 -0.32 6.71
CA GLY A 64 11.97 -0.81 5.43
C GLY A 64 11.98 0.27 4.35
N HIS A 65 11.45 1.44 4.63
CA HIS A 65 11.40 2.53 3.67
C HIS A 65 12.77 3.12 3.33
N PHE A 66 13.57 3.50 4.35
CA PHE A 66 14.81 4.23 4.11
C PHE A 66 15.96 3.34 3.66
N VAL A 67 16.00 2.08 4.11
CA VAL A 67 17.14 1.18 3.86
C VAL A 67 16.84 0.19 2.74
N ILE A 68 15.62 -0.36 2.68
CA ILE A 68 15.28 -1.43 1.74
C ILE A 68 14.65 -0.84 0.46
N GLU A 69 13.58 -0.07 0.59
CA GLU A 69 12.82 0.47 -0.55
C GLU A 69 13.47 1.73 -1.14
N GLY A 70 14.27 2.47 -0.33
CA GLY A 70 14.91 3.71 -0.74
C GLY A 70 13.93 4.87 -0.95
N ASN A 71 12.78 4.83 -0.30
CA ASN A 71 11.71 5.82 -0.43
C ASN A 71 11.34 6.47 0.91
N ARG A 72 10.37 7.38 0.89
CA ARG A 72 9.87 8.06 2.10
C ARG A 72 8.55 7.46 2.56
N PRO A 73 8.38 7.19 3.88
CA PRO A 73 7.12 6.74 4.45
C PRO A 73 5.96 7.69 4.10
N ALA A 74 4.85 7.12 3.63
CA ALA A 74 3.61 7.86 3.35
C ALA A 74 3.02 8.51 4.62
N THR A 75 3.35 7.98 5.79
CA THR A 75 2.95 8.46 7.12
C THR A 75 3.23 9.96 7.32
N PHE A 76 4.28 10.50 6.73
CA PHE A 76 4.61 11.92 6.88
C PHE A 76 3.56 12.88 6.30
N LYS A 77 2.75 12.45 5.32
CA LYS A 77 1.68 13.25 4.73
C LYS A 77 0.28 12.69 4.98
N HIS A 78 0.17 11.38 5.12
CA HIS A 78 -1.10 10.66 5.24
C HIS A 78 -1.09 9.69 6.43
N PRO A 79 -0.93 10.18 7.70
CA PRO A 79 -0.70 9.31 8.85
C PRO A 79 -1.86 8.33 9.11
N LEU A 80 -3.10 8.77 9.04
CA LEU A 80 -4.27 7.91 9.28
C LEU A 80 -4.49 6.90 8.15
N TRP A 81 -4.23 7.29 6.91
CA TRP A 81 -4.35 6.37 5.78
C TRP A 81 -3.22 5.36 5.75
N SER A 82 -1.99 5.77 6.17
CA SER A 82 -0.87 4.84 6.32
C SER A 82 -1.17 3.80 7.40
N LEU A 83 -1.69 4.22 8.55
CA LEU A 83 -2.10 3.28 9.60
C LEU A 83 -3.18 2.30 9.09
N ARG A 84 -4.20 2.80 8.38
CA ARG A 84 -5.21 1.95 7.74
C ARG A 84 -4.59 1.03 6.70
N GLY A 85 -3.60 1.53 5.94
CA GLY A 85 -2.83 0.78 4.96
C GLY A 85 -2.04 -0.36 5.60
N ASP A 86 -1.34 -0.09 6.70
CA ASP A 86 -0.59 -1.11 7.47
C ASP A 86 -1.49 -2.24 7.95
N ILE A 87 -2.64 -1.90 8.53
CA ILE A 87 -3.62 -2.90 9.00
C ILE A 87 -4.17 -3.71 7.84
N LYS A 88 -4.54 -3.08 6.72
CA LYS A 88 -5.02 -3.77 5.52
C LYS A 88 -3.96 -4.66 4.91
N MET A 89 -2.71 -4.18 4.85
CA MET A 89 -1.58 -4.92 4.32
C MET A 89 -1.30 -6.17 5.16
N LEU A 90 -1.32 -6.05 6.50
CA LEU A 90 -1.18 -7.19 7.42
C LEU A 90 -2.33 -8.19 7.25
N ALA A 91 -3.57 -7.72 7.15
CA ALA A 91 -4.74 -8.59 6.95
C ALA A 91 -4.64 -9.38 5.63
N LEU A 92 -4.24 -8.73 4.53
CA LEU A 92 -4.01 -9.39 3.25
C LEU A 92 -2.85 -10.40 3.30
N ALA A 93 -1.79 -10.09 4.06
CA ALA A 93 -0.67 -11.02 4.26
C ALA A 93 -1.11 -12.26 5.03
N LEU A 94 -1.87 -12.11 6.11
CA LEU A 94 -2.42 -13.23 6.89
C LEU A 94 -3.39 -14.08 6.06
N ALA A 95 -4.11 -13.47 5.11
CA ALA A 95 -4.96 -14.17 4.16
C ALA A 95 -4.20 -14.79 2.97
N GLY A 96 -2.89 -14.59 2.86
CA GLY A 96 -2.08 -15.06 1.72
C GLY A 96 -2.35 -14.33 0.41
N GLN A 97 -2.96 -13.14 0.46
CA GLN A 97 -3.42 -12.38 -0.71
C GLN A 97 -2.55 -11.17 -1.05
N MET A 98 -1.60 -10.82 -0.19
CA MET A 98 -0.84 -9.57 -0.38
C MET A 98 0.02 -9.57 -1.64
N GLN A 99 0.63 -10.69 -2.03
CA GLN A 99 1.45 -10.75 -3.25
C GLN A 99 0.58 -10.56 -4.50
N ALA A 100 -0.58 -11.20 -4.56
CA ALA A 100 -1.53 -11.00 -5.66
C ALA A 100 -2.00 -9.54 -5.78
N GLU A 101 -2.15 -8.86 -4.66
CA GLU A 101 -2.51 -7.43 -4.63
C GLU A 101 -1.37 -6.54 -5.14
N VAL A 102 -0.11 -6.83 -4.78
CA VAL A 102 1.07 -6.14 -5.34
C VAL A 102 1.13 -6.33 -6.85
N ASP A 103 0.97 -7.55 -7.33
CA ASP A 103 1.02 -7.88 -8.76
C ASP A 103 -0.09 -7.15 -9.52
N ARG A 104 -1.30 -7.12 -8.97
CA ARG A 104 -2.45 -6.39 -9.54
C ARG A 104 -2.17 -4.89 -9.67
N VAL A 105 -1.65 -4.26 -8.62
CA VAL A 105 -1.35 -2.82 -8.61
C VAL A 105 -0.21 -2.50 -9.56
N CYS A 106 0.86 -3.30 -9.57
CA CYS A 106 2.00 -3.09 -10.46
C CYS A 106 1.62 -3.29 -11.94
N ALA A 107 0.77 -4.27 -12.26
CA ALA A 107 0.28 -4.49 -13.62
C ALA A 107 -0.60 -3.32 -14.10
N ALA A 108 -1.44 -2.76 -13.23
CA ALA A 108 -2.27 -1.60 -13.55
C ALA A 108 -1.45 -0.33 -13.78
N ALA A 109 -0.30 -0.20 -13.10
CA ALA A 109 0.62 0.93 -13.29
C ALA A 109 1.43 0.84 -14.61
N HIS A 110 1.59 -0.37 -15.17
CA HIS A 110 2.34 -0.63 -16.40
C HIS A 110 1.49 -1.48 -17.35
N PRO A 111 0.41 -0.91 -17.97
CA PRO A 111 -0.38 -1.65 -18.95
C PRO A 111 0.54 -2.03 -20.12
N THR A 112 0.68 -3.32 -20.37
CA THR A 112 1.49 -3.83 -21.49
C THR A 112 0.94 -3.31 -22.80
N ALA A 113 1.82 -2.98 -23.77
CA ALA A 113 1.49 -2.46 -25.09
C ALA A 113 0.47 -3.32 -25.88
N ALA A 114 0.31 -4.59 -25.52
CA ALA A 114 -0.69 -5.50 -26.08
C ALA A 114 -2.14 -5.06 -25.78
N ALA A 115 -2.40 -4.44 -24.62
CA ALA A 115 -3.73 -3.93 -24.28
C ALA A 115 -4.07 -2.61 -25.00
N ALA A 116 -3.07 -1.85 -25.42
CA ALA A 116 -3.23 -0.61 -26.20
C ALA A 116 -3.60 -0.89 -27.66
N SER A 117 -3.16 -2.03 -28.23
CA SER A 117 -3.42 -2.38 -29.63
C SER A 117 -4.86 -2.82 -29.92
N THR A 118 -5.62 -3.24 -28.92
CA THR A 118 -7.05 -3.63 -29.07
C THR A 118 -8.01 -2.46 -29.04
N ARG A 119 -7.51 -1.23 -28.84
CA ARG A 119 -8.32 0.00 -28.76
C ARG A 119 -8.13 0.92 -29.97
N ALA A 120 -7.83 0.35 -31.16
CA ALA A 120 -7.85 1.13 -32.39
C ALA A 120 -9.30 1.49 -32.73
N PRO A 121 -9.63 2.75 -32.99
CA PRO A 121 -10.97 3.13 -33.41
C PRO A 121 -11.25 2.55 -34.80
N THR A 122 -12.33 1.82 -34.92
CA THR A 122 -12.90 1.44 -36.22
C THR A 122 -13.26 2.73 -36.97
N ALA A 123 -12.43 3.08 -37.93
CA ALA A 123 -12.73 4.16 -38.85
C ALA A 123 -13.98 3.76 -39.68
N THR A 124 -15.05 4.49 -39.49
CA THR A 124 -16.26 4.40 -40.31
C THR A 124 -15.92 4.84 -41.73
N PRO A 125 -16.17 4.02 -42.76
CA PRO A 125 -15.98 4.46 -44.13
C PRO A 125 -17.07 5.47 -44.48
N THR A 126 -16.66 6.69 -44.73
CA THR A 126 -17.56 7.74 -45.29
C THR A 126 -17.96 7.32 -46.68
N ALA A 127 -19.25 7.01 -46.89
CA ALA A 127 -19.82 6.79 -48.20
C ALA A 127 -19.77 8.10 -49.01
N ARG A 128 -19.03 8.07 -50.09
CA ARG A 128 -18.99 9.14 -51.09
C ARG A 128 -20.20 8.97 -52.00
N ALA A 129 -21.22 9.83 -51.83
CA ALA A 129 -22.29 9.96 -52.80
C ALA A 129 -21.77 10.71 -54.01
N THR A 130 -21.85 10.10 -55.19
CA THR A 130 -21.73 10.72 -56.50
C THR A 130 -23.12 11.04 -57.03
N ALA A 131 -23.35 12.27 -57.39
CA ALA A 131 -24.36 12.66 -58.36
C ALA A 131 -23.67 13.58 -59.40
#